data_ddb51f87ef601b877990bcc02517ea45
#
_entry.id   ddb51f87ef601b877990bcc02517ea45
#
_cell.length_a   1.000
_cell.length_b   1.000
_cell.length_c   1.000
_cell.angle_alpha   90.00
_cell.angle_beta   90.00
_cell.angle_gamma   90.00
#
_symmetry.space_group_name_H-M   'P 1'
#
loop_
_entity.id
_entity.type
_entity.pdbx_description
1 polymer ?
#
loop_
_entity_poly.entity_id
_entity_poly.type
_entity_poly.pdbx_seq_one_letter_code
_entity_poly.pdbx_strand_id
1 'polypeptide(L)'
;MDRIPSDYAEKAAMSSQGYTSVLEKLAERFHMDEKFLAKLNPGARFQPGETIHATVPAKPIRASVTRIIVDKETRRVAAYDAKGNMVADYPATVGSADTPSPHGNHVVDAVALNPTYTYNPRRNFKQGENDRVLIIPPGPNAPVGNVWIDLSEPTYGIHGTATPSQLFLNQSHGCVRLTNWDAWELAHMVKPKVTTVEFLPPGVRIADVTGISPVAAATQTAAVAAIASTRPPARGDRLP
;
A
#
# COMPACT_ATOMS: atom_id res chain seq x y z
N MET A 1 -2.90 23.91 -3.06
CA MET A 1 -3.16 22.61 -2.42
C MET A 1 -3.43 22.88 -0.96
N ASP A 2 -4.43 22.24 -0.40
CA ASP A 2 -4.91 22.58 0.95
C ASP A 2 -4.14 21.78 2.00
N ARG A 3 -3.98 22.37 3.17
CA ARG A 3 -3.46 21.63 4.32
C ARG A 3 -4.52 20.63 4.78
N ILE A 4 -4.12 19.38 4.99
CA ILE A 4 -5.01 18.36 5.57
C ILE A 4 -4.92 18.45 7.10
N PRO A 5 -6.04 18.76 7.78
CA PRO A 5 -6.07 18.83 9.24
C PRO A 5 -5.90 17.46 9.87
N SER A 6 -5.52 17.40 11.15
CA SER A 6 -5.48 16.15 11.92
C SER A 6 -6.85 15.73 12.44
N ASP A 7 -7.70 16.70 12.74
CA ASP A 7 -9.05 16.47 13.28
C ASP A 7 -10.01 15.92 12.24
N TYR A 8 -10.80 14.91 12.61
CA TYR A 8 -11.70 14.22 11.68
C TYR A 8 -12.95 15.00 11.32
N ALA A 9 -13.44 15.89 12.20
CA ALA A 9 -14.54 16.78 11.84
C ALA A 9 -14.10 17.82 10.83
N GLU A 10 -12.88 18.37 10.98
CA GLU A 10 -12.29 19.27 9.99
C GLU A 10 -12.04 18.56 8.64
N LYS A 11 -11.53 17.31 8.66
CA LYS A 11 -11.40 16.49 7.45
C LYS A 11 -12.75 16.27 6.75
N ALA A 12 -13.80 15.98 7.51
CA ALA A 12 -15.14 15.76 6.98
C ALA A 12 -15.76 17.01 6.34
N ALA A 13 -15.32 18.20 6.74
CA ALA A 13 -15.76 19.47 6.16
C ALA A 13 -15.05 19.81 4.83
N MET A 14 -13.98 19.09 4.47
CA MET A 14 -13.27 19.29 3.20
C MET A 14 -14.01 18.66 2.02
N SER A 15 -13.75 19.13 0.81
CA SER A 15 -14.27 18.53 -0.42
C SER A 15 -13.50 17.26 -0.85
N SER A 16 -12.24 17.13 -0.45
CA SER A 16 -11.38 15.97 -0.72
C SER A 16 -10.18 15.95 0.20
N GLN A 17 -9.55 14.79 0.35
CA GLN A 17 -8.28 14.61 1.06
C GLN A 17 -7.13 14.52 0.03
N GLY A 18 -7.00 15.57 -0.80
CA GLY A 18 -6.01 15.64 -1.88
C GLY A 18 -4.58 15.82 -1.37
N TYR A 19 -3.62 15.92 -2.30
CA TYR A 19 -2.23 16.19 -1.99
C TYR A 19 -2.04 17.60 -1.39
N THR A 20 -1.11 17.72 -0.44
CA THR A 20 -0.78 18.98 0.23
C THR A 20 0.29 19.78 -0.53
N SER A 21 1.06 19.12 -1.39
CA SER A 21 2.13 19.73 -2.19
C SER A 21 2.33 19.04 -3.53
N VAL A 22 2.99 19.73 -4.45
CA VAL A 22 3.42 19.13 -5.73
C VAL A 22 4.49 18.07 -5.48
N LEU A 23 5.38 18.32 -4.50
CA LEU A 23 6.41 17.36 -4.10
C LEU A 23 5.78 16.03 -3.64
N GLU A 24 4.79 16.07 -2.76
CA GLU A 24 4.05 14.90 -2.31
C GLU A 24 3.40 14.14 -3.49
N LYS A 25 2.70 14.87 -4.35
CA LYS A 25 2.06 14.28 -5.54
C LYS A 25 3.07 13.60 -6.47
N LEU A 26 4.25 14.21 -6.66
CA LEU A 26 5.31 13.64 -7.49
C LEU A 26 5.97 12.45 -6.78
N ALA A 27 6.21 12.53 -5.47
CA ALA A 27 6.76 11.43 -4.69
C ALA A 27 5.86 10.18 -4.78
N GLU A 28 4.56 10.32 -4.57
CA GLU A 28 3.62 9.21 -4.77
C GLU A 28 3.61 8.69 -6.21
N ARG A 29 3.59 9.58 -7.20
CA ARG A 29 3.61 9.20 -8.61
C ARG A 29 4.84 8.37 -9.00
N PHE A 30 5.99 8.68 -8.41
CA PHE A 30 7.25 8.00 -8.69
C PHE A 30 7.63 6.95 -7.64
N HIS A 31 6.73 6.62 -6.71
CA HIS A 31 6.92 5.65 -5.63
C HIS A 31 8.16 5.96 -4.79
N MET A 32 8.32 7.20 -4.41
CA MET A 32 9.46 7.74 -3.68
C MET A 32 9.04 8.33 -2.33
N ASP A 33 9.96 8.33 -1.39
CA ASP A 33 9.86 9.17 -0.20
C ASP A 33 10.04 10.65 -0.59
N GLU A 34 9.22 11.54 -0.03
CA GLU A 34 9.27 12.98 -0.36
C GLU A 34 10.61 13.62 -0.03
N LYS A 35 11.20 13.27 1.14
CA LYS A 35 12.51 13.81 1.55
C LYS A 35 13.60 13.32 0.63
N PHE A 36 13.50 12.06 0.17
CA PHE A 36 14.46 11.51 -0.77
C PHE A 36 14.33 12.17 -2.15
N LEU A 37 13.11 12.38 -2.65
CA LEU A 37 12.89 13.11 -3.90
C LEU A 37 13.43 14.53 -3.84
N ALA A 38 13.18 15.26 -2.74
CA ALA A 38 13.74 16.59 -2.52
C ALA A 38 15.28 16.58 -2.44
N LYS A 39 15.87 15.60 -1.75
CA LYS A 39 17.33 15.44 -1.64
C LYS A 39 17.97 15.12 -3.00
N LEU A 40 17.30 14.37 -3.85
CA LEU A 40 17.76 14.05 -5.20
C LEU A 40 17.74 15.28 -6.12
N ASN A 41 16.95 16.29 -5.77
CA ASN A 41 16.72 17.51 -6.57
C ASN A 41 17.02 18.77 -5.74
N PRO A 42 18.27 19.02 -5.33
CA PRO A 42 18.59 20.18 -4.51
C PRO A 42 18.32 21.48 -5.26
N GLY A 43 17.55 22.39 -4.62
CA GLY A 43 17.14 23.67 -5.20
C GLY A 43 15.92 23.62 -6.14
N ALA A 44 15.37 22.46 -6.42
CA ALA A 44 14.14 22.33 -7.20
C ALA A 44 12.94 22.96 -6.48
N ARG A 45 12.07 23.65 -7.23
CA ARG A 45 10.81 24.25 -6.73
C ARG A 45 9.61 23.38 -7.02
N PHE A 46 9.79 22.31 -7.79
CA PHE A 46 8.74 21.39 -8.23
C PHE A 46 7.59 22.12 -8.96
N GLN A 47 7.95 23.03 -9.89
CA GLN A 47 7.03 23.83 -10.67
C GLN A 47 6.90 23.32 -12.11
N PRO A 48 5.80 23.63 -12.81
CA PRO A 48 5.64 23.28 -14.22
C PRO A 48 6.79 23.80 -15.08
N GLY A 49 7.31 22.93 -15.97
CA GLY A 49 8.44 23.23 -16.84
C GLY A 49 9.82 22.94 -16.24
N GLU A 50 9.90 22.61 -14.96
CA GLU A 50 11.14 22.24 -14.31
C GLU A 50 11.50 20.77 -14.57
N THR A 51 12.77 20.51 -14.86
CA THR A 51 13.30 19.14 -14.99
C THR A 51 13.77 18.63 -13.64
N ILE A 52 13.32 17.46 -13.25
CA ILE A 52 13.70 16.80 -12.00
C ILE A 52 14.24 15.39 -12.24
N HIS A 53 15.05 14.92 -11.31
CA HIS A 53 15.46 13.52 -11.22
C HIS A 53 14.45 12.74 -10.39
N ALA A 54 13.98 11.62 -10.91
CA ALA A 54 13.08 10.71 -10.21
C ALA A 54 13.38 9.26 -10.60
N THR A 55 12.93 8.32 -9.76
CA THR A 55 12.91 6.90 -10.12
C THR A 55 11.87 6.64 -11.20
N VAL A 56 12.05 5.57 -11.96
CA VAL A 56 11.01 5.06 -12.87
C VAL A 56 10.36 3.86 -12.18
N PRO A 57 9.13 3.97 -11.67
CA PRO A 57 8.44 2.84 -11.09
C PRO A 57 8.32 1.69 -12.09
N ALA A 58 8.42 0.46 -11.60
CA ALA A 58 8.09 -0.70 -12.41
C ALA A 58 6.62 -0.63 -12.87
N LYS A 59 6.31 -1.30 -13.98
CA LYS A 59 4.92 -1.44 -14.40
C LYS A 59 4.15 -2.21 -13.33
N PRO A 60 2.90 -1.80 -13.01
CA PRO A 60 2.08 -2.51 -12.04
C PRO A 60 1.94 -4.00 -12.39
N ILE A 61 2.12 -4.85 -11.40
CA ILE A 61 1.92 -6.29 -11.53
C ILE A 61 0.45 -6.55 -11.86
N ARG A 62 0.21 -7.46 -12.80
CA ARG A 62 -1.11 -7.93 -13.19
C ARG A 62 -1.13 -9.45 -13.05
N ALA A 63 -1.65 -9.90 -11.93
CA ALA A 63 -1.77 -11.31 -11.59
C ALA A 63 -3.15 -11.58 -10.94
N SER A 64 -3.50 -12.84 -10.78
CA SER A 64 -4.65 -13.23 -9.98
C SER A 64 -4.14 -13.75 -8.64
N VAL A 65 -4.35 -12.97 -7.59
CA VAL A 65 -3.97 -13.32 -6.23
C VAL A 65 -5.08 -14.15 -5.60
N THR A 66 -4.73 -15.34 -5.10
CA THR A 66 -5.65 -16.23 -4.41
C THR A 66 -5.36 -16.33 -2.90
N ARG A 67 -4.14 -16.00 -2.49
CA ARG A 67 -3.72 -16.01 -1.08
C ARG A 67 -2.83 -14.81 -0.77
N ILE A 68 -3.09 -14.19 0.36
CA ILE A 68 -2.24 -13.15 0.96
C ILE A 68 -1.75 -13.68 2.30
N ILE A 69 -0.48 -13.46 2.62
CA ILE A 69 0.08 -13.73 3.94
C ILE A 69 0.52 -12.40 4.55
N VAL A 70 0.01 -12.10 5.74
CA VAL A 70 0.41 -10.95 6.55
C VAL A 70 1.38 -11.42 7.63
N ASP A 71 2.64 -11.05 7.49
CA ASP A 71 3.71 -11.34 8.43
C ASP A 71 3.88 -10.14 9.38
N LYS A 72 3.49 -10.34 10.63
CA LYS A 72 3.53 -9.30 11.66
C LYS A 72 4.95 -9.08 12.19
N GLU A 73 5.80 -10.08 12.13
CA GLU A 73 7.18 -10.01 12.62
C GLU A 73 8.07 -9.20 11.69
N THR A 74 7.97 -9.48 10.39
CA THR A 74 8.76 -8.79 9.37
C THR A 74 8.04 -7.59 8.77
N ARG A 75 6.77 -7.35 9.15
CA ARG A 75 5.90 -6.27 8.66
C ARG A 75 5.79 -6.28 7.13
N ARG A 76 5.44 -7.45 6.61
CA ARG A 76 5.32 -7.70 5.17
C ARG A 76 3.94 -8.25 4.83
N VAL A 77 3.51 -7.94 3.62
CA VAL A 77 2.32 -8.52 2.99
C VAL A 77 2.76 -9.18 1.69
N ALA A 78 2.75 -10.50 1.66
CA ALA A 78 3.10 -11.27 0.47
C ALA A 78 1.84 -11.81 -0.20
N ALA A 79 1.76 -11.67 -1.53
CA ALA A 79 0.65 -12.09 -2.35
C ALA A 79 1.06 -13.25 -3.26
N TYR A 80 0.21 -14.27 -3.34
CA TYR A 80 0.47 -15.54 -4.04
C TYR A 80 -0.62 -15.84 -5.07
N ASP A 81 -0.21 -16.41 -6.19
CA ASP A 81 -1.13 -16.95 -7.20
C ASP A 81 -1.69 -18.33 -6.81
N ALA A 82 -2.56 -18.89 -7.64
CA ALA A 82 -3.16 -20.21 -7.41
C ALA A 82 -2.15 -21.38 -7.47
N LYS A 83 -0.97 -21.15 -8.01
CA LYS A 83 0.12 -22.14 -8.07
C LYS A 83 1.05 -22.07 -6.87
N GLY A 84 0.82 -21.10 -5.96
CA GLY A 84 1.66 -20.84 -4.80
C GLY A 84 2.91 -20.02 -5.11
N ASN A 85 3.02 -19.42 -6.30
CA ASN A 85 4.11 -18.51 -6.60
C ASN A 85 3.85 -17.16 -5.94
N MET A 86 4.86 -16.60 -5.28
CA MET A 86 4.80 -15.24 -4.77
C MET A 86 4.87 -14.26 -5.93
N VAL A 87 3.82 -13.45 -6.12
CA VAL A 87 3.71 -12.48 -7.22
C VAL A 87 4.00 -11.06 -6.78
N ALA A 88 3.82 -10.76 -5.50
CA ALA A 88 4.15 -9.46 -4.92
C ALA A 88 4.48 -9.59 -3.43
N ASP A 89 5.28 -8.65 -2.94
CA ASP A 89 5.70 -8.55 -1.54
C ASP A 89 5.86 -7.08 -1.17
N TYR A 90 5.04 -6.61 -0.22
CA TYR A 90 4.93 -5.20 0.14
C TYR A 90 5.39 -4.93 1.56
N PRO A 91 6.07 -3.79 1.80
CA PRO A 91 6.25 -3.28 3.15
C PRO A 91 4.91 -2.88 3.75
N ALA A 92 4.71 -3.14 5.03
CA ALA A 92 3.44 -2.88 5.69
C ALA A 92 3.61 -2.30 7.10
N THR A 93 2.58 -1.61 7.56
CA THR A 93 2.33 -1.37 8.99
C THR A 93 1.21 -2.28 9.43
N VAL A 94 1.42 -3.00 10.52
CA VAL A 94 0.44 -3.91 11.11
C VAL A 94 -0.03 -3.39 12.47
N GLY A 95 -1.00 -4.06 13.09
CA GLY A 95 -1.49 -3.72 14.41
C GLY A 95 -0.41 -3.75 15.49
N SER A 96 -0.60 -2.97 16.54
CA SER A 96 0.27 -2.92 17.71
C SER A 96 0.01 -4.10 18.66
N ALA A 97 0.80 -4.17 19.75
CA ALA A 97 0.51 -5.10 20.85
C ALA A 97 -0.82 -4.77 21.56
N ASP A 98 -1.15 -3.46 21.67
CA ASP A 98 -2.38 -2.99 22.34
C ASP A 98 -3.62 -3.11 21.43
N THR A 99 -3.44 -2.96 20.13
CA THR A 99 -4.50 -3.10 19.12
C THR A 99 -4.00 -4.02 17.99
N PRO A 100 -3.95 -5.33 18.25
CA PRO A 100 -3.35 -6.28 17.32
C PRO A 100 -4.17 -6.44 16.05
N SER A 101 -3.50 -6.74 14.96
CA SER A 101 -4.15 -7.28 13.77
C SER A 101 -4.80 -8.64 14.10
N PRO A 102 -5.86 -9.04 13.39
CA PRO A 102 -6.50 -10.33 13.62
C PRO A 102 -5.52 -11.50 13.48
N HIS A 103 -5.96 -12.67 13.87
CA HIS A 103 -5.23 -13.93 13.72
C HIS A 103 -5.98 -14.86 12.78
N GLY A 104 -5.25 -15.79 12.16
CA GLY A 104 -5.84 -16.83 11.34
C GLY A 104 -6.23 -16.41 9.95
N ASN A 105 -7.22 -17.11 9.39
CA ASN A 105 -7.61 -17.00 7.98
C ASN A 105 -8.88 -16.18 7.83
N HIS A 106 -8.83 -15.23 6.94
CA HIS A 106 -9.92 -14.38 6.52
C HIS A 106 -10.07 -14.42 5.00
N VAL A 107 -11.11 -13.77 4.47
CA VAL A 107 -11.35 -13.65 3.04
C VAL A 107 -11.51 -12.17 2.70
N VAL A 108 -11.06 -11.76 1.53
CA VAL A 108 -11.39 -10.44 0.98
C VAL A 108 -12.88 -10.40 0.71
N ASP A 109 -13.59 -9.47 1.35
CA ASP A 109 -15.04 -9.31 1.20
C ASP A 109 -15.40 -8.36 0.08
N ALA A 110 -14.72 -7.23 0.01
CA ALA A 110 -14.94 -6.19 -0.98
C ALA A 110 -13.66 -5.41 -1.26
N VAL A 111 -13.65 -4.67 -2.36
CA VAL A 111 -12.59 -3.73 -2.72
C VAL A 111 -13.24 -2.40 -3.09
N ALA A 112 -12.79 -1.32 -2.46
CA ALA A 112 -13.19 0.04 -2.79
C ALA A 112 -11.98 0.88 -3.20
N LEU A 113 -12.07 1.52 -4.36
CA LEU A 113 -11.09 2.47 -4.86
C LEU A 113 -11.59 3.89 -4.59
N ASN A 114 -10.71 4.74 -4.07
CA ASN A 114 -11.03 6.10 -3.62
C ASN A 114 -12.26 6.13 -2.67
N PRO A 115 -12.27 5.32 -1.59
CA PRO A 115 -13.42 5.24 -0.71
C PRO A 115 -13.59 6.53 0.11
N THR A 116 -14.83 6.87 0.45
CA THR A 116 -15.09 7.71 1.61
C THR A 116 -14.76 6.91 2.87
N TYR A 117 -14.29 7.59 3.92
CA TYR A 117 -14.06 6.94 5.21
C TYR A 117 -15.18 7.31 6.19
N THR A 118 -15.92 6.32 6.65
CA THR A 118 -16.92 6.50 7.70
C THR A 118 -16.30 6.27 9.07
N TYR A 119 -16.02 7.37 9.77
CA TYR A 119 -15.60 7.33 11.17
C TYR A 119 -16.80 7.15 12.08
N ASN A 120 -16.71 6.21 13.01
CA ASN A 120 -17.70 6.01 14.06
C ASN A 120 -16.98 5.77 15.41
N PRO A 121 -17.03 6.70 16.37
CA PRO A 121 -16.28 6.60 17.62
C PRO A 121 -16.70 5.40 18.50
N ARG A 122 -17.86 4.80 18.23
CA ARG A 122 -18.34 3.60 18.94
C ARG A 122 -17.78 2.30 18.35
N ARG A 123 -17.26 2.34 17.12
CA ARG A 123 -16.73 1.17 16.39
C ARG A 123 -15.23 1.26 16.11
N ASN A 124 -14.76 2.46 15.87
CA ASN A 124 -13.37 2.75 15.64
C ASN A 124 -12.70 3.15 16.98
N PHE A 125 -11.63 3.88 16.91
CA PHE A 125 -10.99 4.51 18.06
C PHE A 125 -11.58 5.90 18.29
N LYS A 126 -11.42 6.46 19.49
CA LYS A 126 -11.77 7.85 19.77
C LYS A 126 -10.72 8.78 19.16
N GLN A 127 -11.14 9.66 18.24
CA GLN A 127 -10.28 10.64 17.60
C GLN A 127 -10.61 12.04 18.18
N GLY A 128 -9.70 12.58 18.97
CA GLY A 128 -9.91 13.88 19.63
C GLY A 128 -11.21 13.90 20.45
N GLU A 129 -11.97 14.96 20.29
CA GLU A 129 -13.28 15.14 20.94
C GLU A 129 -14.46 14.74 20.03
N ASN A 130 -14.18 14.07 18.89
CA ASN A 130 -15.22 13.66 17.96
C ASN A 130 -16.06 12.51 18.53
N ASP A 131 -17.33 12.80 18.82
CA ASP A 131 -18.29 11.88 19.46
C ASP A 131 -19.40 11.37 18.52
N ARG A 132 -19.40 11.84 17.27
CA ARG A 132 -20.42 11.51 16.27
C ARG A 132 -19.82 10.81 15.04
N VAL A 133 -20.69 10.18 14.26
CA VAL A 133 -20.32 9.61 12.97
C VAL A 133 -19.96 10.73 12.00
N LEU A 134 -18.81 10.59 11.34
CA LEU A 134 -18.30 11.53 10.34
C LEU A 134 -18.03 10.78 9.03
N ILE A 135 -18.32 11.43 7.92
CA ILE A 135 -17.99 10.92 6.58
C ILE A 135 -16.87 11.79 6.04
N ILE A 136 -15.69 11.22 5.91
CA ILE A 136 -14.50 11.91 5.41
C ILE A 136 -14.38 11.63 3.90
N PRO A 137 -14.22 12.68 3.07
CA PRO A 137 -14.08 12.54 1.63
C PRO A 137 -12.84 11.73 1.24
N PRO A 138 -12.84 11.14 0.02
CA PRO A 138 -11.71 10.36 -0.49
C PRO A 138 -10.49 11.21 -0.80
N GLY A 139 -9.36 10.54 -0.95
CA GLY A 139 -8.11 11.11 -1.42
C GLY A 139 -6.89 10.39 -0.85
N PRO A 140 -5.68 10.66 -1.38
CA PRO A 140 -4.44 10.03 -0.92
C PRO A 140 -4.15 10.29 0.56
N ASN A 141 -4.61 11.43 1.09
CA ASN A 141 -4.47 11.83 2.49
C ASN A 141 -5.69 11.49 3.37
N ALA A 142 -6.62 10.68 2.88
CA ALA A 142 -7.70 10.14 3.70
C ALA A 142 -7.16 9.15 4.75
N PRO A 143 -7.90 8.87 5.84
CA PRO A 143 -7.47 7.94 6.88
C PRO A 143 -7.09 6.54 6.38
N VAL A 144 -7.68 6.11 5.26
CA VAL A 144 -7.40 4.82 4.61
C VAL A 144 -6.71 4.98 3.25
N GLY A 145 -6.16 6.15 2.96
CA GLY A 145 -5.61 6.46 1.65
C GLY A 145 -6.66 6.36 0.55
N ASN A 146 -6.25 5.91 -0.61
CA ASN A 146 -7.11 5.80 -1.79
C ASN A 146 -7.61 4.38 -2.11
N VAL A 147 -7.41 3.41 -1.18
CA VAL A 147 -7.83 2.00 -1.34
C VAL A 147 -8.28 1.44 0.00
N TRP A 148 -9.37 0.68 -0.03
CA TRP A 148 -9.80 -0.19 1.06
C TRP A 148 -10.10 -1.59 0.51
N ILE A 149 -9.38 -2.59 1.01
CA ILE A 149 -9.63 -4.02 0.78
C ILE A 149 -10.25 -4.55 2.06
N ASP A 150 -11.54 -4.76 2.04
CA ASP A 150 -12.32 -5.21 3.19
C ASP A 150 -12.12 -6.70 3.46
N LEU A 151 -12.04 -7.08 4.72
CA LEU A 151 -11.86 -8.47 5.13
C LEU A 151 -13.12 -9.00 5.81
N SER A 152 -13.26 -10.32 5.83
CA SER A 152 -14.35 -11.00 6.54
C SER A 152 -14.33 -10.80 8.07
N GLU A 153 -13.20 -10.35 8.62
CA GLU A 153 -13.13 -9.88 10.01
C GLU A 153 -13.71 -8.46 10.10
N PRO A 154 -14.78 -8.25 10.86
CA PRO A 154 -15.43 -6.95 10.95
C PRO A 154 -14.49 -5.83 11.38
N THR A 155 -14.53 -4.70 10.67
CA THR A 155 -13.71 -3.50 10.88
C THR A 155 -12.24 -3.59 10.50
N TYR A 156 -11.79 -4.73 10.00
CA TYR A 156 -10.41 -4.92 9.54
C TYR A 156 -10.29 -4.88 8.03
N GLY A 157 -9.18 -4.34 7.55
CA GLY A 157 -8.88 -4.24 6.13
C GLY A 157 -7.40 -4.02 5.84
N ILE A 158 -7.06 -4.13 4.56
CA ILE A 158 -5.76 -3.73 4.01
C ILE A 158 -6.02 -2.45 3.20
N HIS A 159 -5.25 -1.40 3.48
CA HIS A 159 -5.54 -0.09 2.90
C HIS A 159 -4.29 0.77 2.68
N GLY A 160 -4.44 1.85 1.93
CA GLY A 160 -3.40 2.85 1.71
C GLY A 160 -3.10 3.70 2.94
N THR A 161 -2.12 4.58 2.84
CA THR A 161 -1.74 5.50 3.92
C THR A 161 -1.40 6.88 3.41
N ALA A 162 -1.76 7.90 4.18
CA ALA A 162 -1.33 9.28 3.99
C ALA A 162 0.15 9.52 4.34
N THR A 163 0.81 8.56 4.98
CA THR A 163 2.18 8.71 5.48
C THR A 163 3.05 7.51 5.08
N PRO A 164 3.33 7.32 3.78
CA PRO A 164 4.07 6.15 3.29
C PRO A 164 5.48 6.03 3.88
N SER A 165 6.14 7.15 4.19
CA SER A 165 7.45 7.18 4.84
C SER A 165 7.47 6.64 6.27
N GLN A 166 6.29 6.42 6.88
CA GLN A 166 6.16 5.91 8.25
C GLN A 166 5.81 4.41 8.31
N LEU A 167 5.74 3.73 7.18
CA LEU A 167 5.66 2.27 7.17
C LEU A 167 6.89 1.70 7.89
N PHE A 168 6.73 0.62 8.64
CA PHE A 168 7.66 0.02 9.58
C PHE A 168 7.90 0.82 10.88
N LEU A 169 7.70 2.13 10.90
CA LEU A 169 7.99 2.97 12.08
C LEU A 169 6.79 3.03 13.03
N ASN A 170 5.60 3.20 12.49
CA ASN A 170 4.36 3.31 13.24
C ASN A 170 3.63 1.97 13.33
N GLN A 171 2.71 1.90 14.31
CA GLN A 171 1.77 0.81 14.49
C GLN A 171 0.36 1.28 14.12
N SER A 172 -0.51 0.35 13.72
CA SER A 172 -1.91 0.64 13.42
C SER A 172 -2.82 0.23 14.58
N HIS A 173 -4.11 0.59 14.47
CA HIS A 173 -5.17 0.10 15.36
C HIS A 173 -5.72 -1.26 14.89
N GLY A 174 -4.88 -2.10 14.27
CA GLY A 174 -5.21 -3.45 13.84
C GLY A 174 -5.23 -3.65 12.33
N CYS A 175 -5.64 -2.65 11.53
CA CYS A 175 -5.62 -2.72 10.07
C CYS A 175 -4.19 -2.78 9.52
N VAL A 176 -4.07 -3.33 8.31
CA VAL A 176 -2.81 -3.40 7.58
C VAL A 176 -2.70 -2.19 6.65
N ARG A 177 -1.66 -1.38 6.83
CA ARG A 177 -1.37 -0.22 5.97
C ARG A 177 -0.28 -0.56 4.98
N LEU A 178 -0.52 -0.24 3.72
CA LEU A 178 0.45 -0.24 2.63
C LEU A 178 0.65 1.19 2.13
N THR A 179 1.64 1.41 1.27
CA THR A 179 1.65 2.65 0.49
C THR A 179 0.39 2.72 -0.38
N ASN A 180 -0.01 3.93 -0.79
CA ASN A 180 -1.17 4.07 -1.68
C ASN A 180 -0.98 3.32 -3.00
N TRP A 181 0.22 3.33 -3.56
CA TRP A 181 0.53 2.63 -4.83
C TRP A 181 0.57 1.11 -4.69
N ASP A 182 1.08 0.56 -3.58
CA ASP A 182 1.09 -0.88 -3.31
C ASP A 182 -0.34 -1.40 -3.04
N ALA A 183 -1.12 -0.66 -2.25
CA ALA A 183 -2.52 -0.97 -2.01
C ALA A 183 -3.34 -0.94 -3.30
N TRP A 184 -3.07 0.03 -4.19
CA TRP A 184 -3.71 0.14 -5.49
C TRP A 184 -3.37 -1.05 -6.40
N GLU A 185 -2.11 -1.44 -6.45
CA GLU A 185 -1.66 -2.61 -7.21
C GLU A 185 -2.33 -3.89 -6.68
N LEU A 186 -2.28 -4.14 -5.36
CA LEU A 186 -2.88 -5.30 -4.73
C LEU A 186 -4.39 -5.36 -4.95
N ALA A 187 -5.09 -4.22 -4.85
CA ALA A 187 -6.53 -4.12 -5.07
C ALA A 187 -6.98 -4.61 -6.46
N HIS A 188 -6.12 -4.45 -7.47
CA HIS A 188 -6.40 -4.91 -8.83
C HIS A 188 -6.06 -6.40 -9.07
N MET A 189 -5.43 -7.05 -8.11
CA MET A 189 -5.05 -8.47 -8.21
C MET A 189 -5.93 -9.40 -7.36
N VAL A 190 -6.53 -8.90 -6.29
CA VAL A 190 -7.41 -9.67 -5.40
C VAL A 190 -8.81 -9.82 -5.97
N LYS A 191 -9.50 -10.87 -5.53
CA LYS A 191 -10.90 -11.15 -5.91
C LYS A 191 -11.75 -11.29 -4.66
N PRO A 192 -12.81 -10.47 -4.51
CA PRO A 192 -13.78 -10.62 -3.42
C PRO A 192 -14.34 -12.04 -3.36
N LYS A 193 -14.48 -12.56 -2.13
CA LYS A 193 -14.99 -13.90 -1.81
C LYS A 193 -14.12 -15.08 -2.30
N VAL A 194 -12.95 -14.80 -2.88
CA VAL A 194 -12.01 -15.81 -3.41
C VAL A 194 -10.63 -15.70 -2.75
N THR A 195 -10.06 -14.48 -2.70
CA THR A 195 -8.73 -14.27 -2.14
C THR A 195 -8.77 -14.45 -0.62
N THR A 196 -7.97 -15.38 -0.12
CA THR A 196 -7.77 -15.60 1.33
C THR A 196 -6.68 -14.69 1.87
N VAL A 197 -6.81 -14.31 3.13
CA VAL A 197 -5.82 -13.48 3.86
C VAL A 197 -5.49 -14.18 5.17
N GLU A 198 -4.25 -14.64 5.29
CA GLU A 198 -3.73 -15.32 6.46
C GLU A 198 -2.86 -14.37 7.27
N PHE A 199 -3.23 -14.14 8.53
CA PHE A 199 -2.42 -13.42 9.48
C PHE A 199 -1.60 -14.41 10.30
N LEU A 200 -0.29 -14.38 10.13
CA LEU A 200 0.60 -15.31 10.85
C LEU A 200 0.57 -15.05 12.37
N PRO A 201 0.69 -16.10 13.18
CA PRO A 201 0.84 -15.98 14.62
C PRO A 201 2.10 -15.16 14.99
N PRO A 202 2.16 -14.59 16.20
CA PRO A 202 3.39 -13.98 16.72
C PRO A 202 4.57 -14.93 16.65
N GLY A 203 5.73 -14.43 16.25
CA GLY A 203 6.97 -15.21 16.11
C GLY A 203 7.07 -16.07 14.85
N VAL A 204 6.01 -16.18 14.04
CA VAL A 204 5.99 -16.91 12.76
C VAL A 204 6.19 -15.94 11.61
N ARG A 205 7.09 -16.28 10.70
CA ARG A 205 7.44 -15.48 9.51
C ARG A 205 6.99 -16.20 8.23
N ILE A 206 6.88 -15.45 7.15
CA ILE A 206 6.56 -16.00 5.82
C ILE A 206 7.53 -17.14 5.45
N ALA A 207 8.82 -16.99 5.74
CA ALA A 207 9.82 -18.01 5.46
C ALA A 207 9.54 -19.35 6.17
N ASP A 208 8.96 -19.30 7.37
CA ASP A 208 8.66 -20.51 8.17
C ASP A 208 7.51 -21.32 7.57
N VAL A 209 6.57 -20.67 6.89
CA VAL A 209 5.39 -21.32 6.31
C VAL A 209 5.49 -21.59 4.81
N THR A 210 6.43 -20.93 4.12
CA THR A 210 6.62 -21.11 2.67
C THR A 210 7.96 -21.71 2.31
N GLY A 211 8.93 -21.75 3.24
CA GLY A 211 10.32 -22.13 2.98
C GLY A 211 11.09 -21.13 2.10
N ILE A 212 10.49 -20.01 1.73
CA ILE A 212 11.06 -18.99 0.84
C ILE A 212 11.08 -17.65 1.58
N SER A 213 12.29 -17.11 1.79
CA SER A 213 12.42 -15.73 2.29
C SER A 213 11.94 -14.74 1.24
N PRO A 214 11.12 -13.72 1.62
CA PRO A 214 10.71 -12.64 0.70
C PRO A 214 11.90 -11.98 -0.02
N VAL A 215 13.00 -11.78 0.69
CA VAL A 215 14.24 -11.21 0.13
C VAL A 215 14.83 -12.10 -0.97
N ALA A 216 14.84 -13.42 -0.77
CA ALA A 216 15.33 -14.36 -1.78
C ALA A 216 14.46 -14.40 -3.04
N ALA A 217 13.12 -14.30 -2.86
CA ALA A 217 12.19 -14.25 -3.98
C ALA A 217 12.33 -12.96 -4.79
N ALA A 218 12.50 -11.80 -4.13
CA ALA A 218 12.74 -10.52 -4.80
C ALA A 218 14.05 -10.56 -5.63
N THR A 219 15.09 -11.20 -5.11
CA THR A 219 16.37 -11.36 -5.82
C THR A 219 16.21 -12.25 -7.05
N GLN A 220 15.42 -13.32 -6.98
CA GLN A 220 15.14 -14.18 -8.14
C GLN A 220 14.35 -13.44 -9.22
N THR A 221 13.33 -12.65 -8.82
CA THR A 221 12.54 -11.85 -9.75
C THR A 221 13.39 -10.78 -10.44
N ALA A 222 14.27 -10.11 -9.70
CA ALA A 222 15.21 -9.13 -10.26
C ALA A 222 16.22 -9.77 -11.21
N ALA A 223 16.74 -10.97 -10.91
CA ALA A 223 17.64 -11.72 -11.76
C ALA A 223 16.97 -12.13 -13.08
N VAL A 224 15.72 -12.60 -13.03
CA VAL A 224 14.95 -12.96 -14.23
C VAL A 224 14.67 -11.72 -15.09
N ALA A 225 14.34 -10.58 -14.49
CA ALA A 225 14.15 -9.32 -15.21
C ALA A 225 15.45 -8.81 -15.86
N ALA A 226 16.59 -8.96 -15.18
CA ALA A 226 17.91 -8.59 -15.72
C ALA A 226 18.29 -9.46 -16.93
N ILE A 227 18.04 -10.77 -16.89
CA ILE A 227 18.30 -11.70 -18.00
C ILE A 227 17.40 -11.36 -19.21
N ALA A 228 16.13 -10.99 -18.97
CA ALA A 228 15.21 -10.58 -20.04
C ALA A 228 15.65 -9.26 -20.71
N SER A 229 16.27 -8.35 -19.95
CA SER A 229 16.75 -7.05 -20.44
C SER A 229 18.05 -7.14 -21.25
N THR A 230 18.83 -8.21 -21.10
CA THR A 230 20.09 -8.41 -21.83
C THR A 230 19.91 -9.07 -23.20
N ARG A 231 18.69 -9.40 -23.63
CA ARG A 231 18.44 -9.95 -24.97
C ARG A 231 18.74 -8.85 -26.00
N PRO A 232 19.70 -9.07 -26.95
CA PRO A 232 20.02 -8.08 -27.96
C PRO A 232 18.81 -7.80 -28.84
N PRO A 233 18.63 -6.55 -29.32
CA PRO A 233 17.54 -6.22 -30.22
C PRO A 233 17.64 -7.10 -31.48
N ALA A 234 16.52 -7.65 -31.91
CA ALA A 234 16.42 -8.38 -33.17
C ALA A 234 16.97 -7.49 -34.30
N ARG A 235 17.90 -8.01 -35.09
CA ARG A 235 18.40 -7.33 -36.28
C ARG A 235 17.21 -7.03 -37.20
N GLY A 236 16.86 -5.76 -37.26
CA GLY A 236 15.91 -5.28 -38.25
C GLY A 236 16.48 -5.44 -39.63
N ASP A 237 15.73 -6.12 -40.50
CA ASP A 237 16.00 -6.24 -41.90
C ASP A 237 16.21 -4.86 -42.53
N ARG A 238 17.34 -4.70 -43.22
CA ARG A 238 17.54 -3.61 -44.16
C ARG A 238 16.69 -3.93 -45.39
N LEU A 239 15.71 -3.13 -45.63
CA LEU A 239 15.09 -3.07 -46.95
C LEU A 239 15.99 -2.31 -47.92
N PRO A 240 15.95 -2.66 -49.21
CA PRO A 240 16.84 -2.16 -50.24
C PRO A 240 16.60 -0.69 -50.61
#